data_7bb4667165560341648ab3d1c3a0df17
#
_entry.id   7bb4667165560341648ab3d1c3a0df17
#
_cell.length_a   1.000
_cell.length_b   1.000
_cell.length_c   1.000
_cell.angle_alpha   90.00
_cell.angle_beta   90.00
_cell.angle_gamma   90.00
#
_symmetry.space_group_name_H-M   'P 1'
#
loop_
_entity.id
_entity.type
_entity.pdbx_description
1 polymer ?
#
loop_
_entity_poly.entity_id
_entity_poly.type
_entity_poly.pdbx_seq_one_letter_code
_entity_poly.pdbx_strand_id
1 'polypeptide(L)'
;MAKLSTQFMGMELKNPVLAAPGPWTGTAEGLQAAIDAGAGAVMTETISQEVYPRLPQTCYHEGGAVFSTSLYSNLTLEQWEEELEKLHPGDCKVIASIRGATPSELAYVARKAERMGADALHLDLYAPIGPVLAELYTSPDLIAALVSAVKKKVSLPLMVRLPHYLADNKKFLRALETAGADGICTIESIRGISGVDIVNARPLMPTHGGYTGTNVRPITLSAIAALSQNSNLPVAATGGFDAAENVIEAIELGATTVMLGSALLGGYGIITETVRRLEEWLEKNGYGDIGALRGAALQYLRSYEELHER
;
A
#
# COMPACT_ATOMS: atom_id res chain seq x y z
N MET A 1 -25.76 -6.92 -11.74
CA MET A 1 -24.65 -6.50 -10.82
C MET A 1 -23.45 -6.14 -11.67
N ALA A 2 -22.85 -4.98 -11.43
CA ALA A 2 -21.63 -4.56 -12.09
C ALA A 2 -20.45 -5.44 -11.67
N LYS A 3 -19.50 -5.66 -12.57
CA LYS A 3 -18.31 -6.47 -12.30
C LYS A 3 -17.26 -5.64 -11.53
N LEU A 4 -16.94 -6.03 -10.30
CA LEU A 4 -15.89 -5.43 -9.49
C LEU A 4 -14.54 -6.17 -9.61
N SER A 5 -14.51 -7.40 -10.14
CA SER A 5 -13.26 -8.16 -10.25
C SER A 5 -12.25 -7.42 -11.13
N THR A 6 -10.99 -7.49 -10.74
CA THR A 6 -9.88 -6.84 -11.45
C THR A 6 -8.66 -7.74 -11.51
N GLN A 7 -7.82 -7.54 -12.53
CA GLN A 7 -6.53 -8.23 -12.65
C GLN A 7 -5.43 -7.33 -12.08
N PHE A 8 -4.67 -7.87 -11.11
CA PHE A 8 -3.55 -7.16 -10.50
C PHE A 8 -2.35 -8.09 -10.34
N MET A 9 -1.22 -7.74 -10.92
CA MET A 9 0.02 -8.54 -10.91
C MET A 9 -0.16 -10.01 -11.36
N GLY A 10 -1.04 -10.26 -12.35
CA GLY A 10 -1.38 -11.61 -12.80
C GLY A 10 -2.37 -12.37 -11.92
N MET A 11 -2.81 -11.79 -10.80
CA MET A 11 -3.82 -12.36 -9.92
C MET A 11 -5.21 -11.81 -10.26
N GLU A 12 -6.23 -12.65 -10.23
CA GLU A 12 -7.62 -12.22 -10.23
C GLU A 12 -8.06 -11.89 -8.81
N LEU A 13 -8.55 -10.66 -8.61
CA LEU A 13 -9.12 -10.18 -7.35
C LEU A 13 -10.63 -10.01 -7.52
N LYS A 14 -11.42 -10.42 -6.53
CA LYS A 14 -12.89 -10.29 -6.56
C LYS A 14 -13.39 -8.85 -6.61
N ASN A 15 -12.60 -7.91 -6.08
CA ASN A 15 -12.83 -6.47 -6.16
C ASN A 15 -11.50 -5.71 -5.96
N PRO A 16 -11.43 -4.38 -6.27
CA PRO A 16 -10.19 -3.62 -6.18
C PRO A 16 -9.84 -3.12 -4.76
N VAL A 17 -10.63 -3.43 -3.74
CA VAL A 17 -10.44 -2.91 -2.38
C VAL A 17 -9.58 -3.86 -1.57
N LEU A 18 -8.46 -3.39 -1.07
CA LEU A 18 -7.49 -4.16 -0.29
C LEU A 18 -7.37 -3.60 1.13
N ALA A 19 -6.99 -4.46 2.08
CA ALA A 19 -6.52 -4.01 3.40
C ALA A 19 -5.01 -3.75 3.35
N ALA A 20 -4.60 -2.51 3.62
CA ALA A 20 -3.20 -2.09 3.62
C ALA A 20 -2.42 -2.67 4.81
N PRO A 21 -1.08 -2.81 4.71
CA PRO A 21 -0.25 -3.22 5.84
C PRO A 21 -0.30 -2.19 6.97
N GLY A 22 -0.32 -2.69 8.20
CA GLY A 22 -0.31 -1.85 9.40
C GLY A 22 -0.69 -2.64 10.66
N PRO A 23 -0.79 -1.97 11.82
CA PRO A 23 -1.14 -2.64 13.08
C PRO A 23 -2.48 -3.40 13.04
N TRP A 24 -3.40 -2.99 12.16
CA TRP A 24 -4.71 -3.63 11.94
C TRP A 24 -4.61 -4.97 11.19
N THR A 25 -3.51 -5.25 10.52
CA THR A 25 -3.22 -6.54 9.85
C THR A 25 -2.00 -7.23 10.47
N GLY A 26 -1.69 -6.93 11.73
CA GLY A 26 -0.54 -7.48 12.46
C GLY A 26 -0.76 -8.84 13.11
N THR A 27 -1.94 -9.44 12.93
CA THR A 27 -2.31 -10.76 13.45
C THR A 27 -3.28 -11.46 12.51
N ALA A 28 -3.44 -12.79 12.67
CA ALA A 28 -4.45 -13.56 11.95
C ALA A 28 -5.87 -13.02 12.16
N GLU A 29 -6.21 -12.59 13.37
CA GLU A 29 -7.53 -12.01 13.68
C GLU A 29 -7.82 -10.77 12.82
N GLY A 30 -6.85 -9.83 12.74
CA GLY A 30 -7.02 -8.62 11.93
C GLY A 30 -7.09 -8.92 10.43
N LEU A 31 -6.24 -9.83 9.94
CA LEU A 31 -6.30 -10.30 8.55
C LEU A 31 -7.64 -10.97 8.23
N GLN A 32 -8.10 -11.90 9.10
CA GLN A 32 -9.36 -12.61 8.90
C GLN A 32 -10.56 -11.66 8.94
N ALA A 33 -10.56 -10.68 9.84
CA ALA A 33 -11.61 -9.67 9.89
C ALA A 33 -11.72 -8.85 8.59
N ALA A 34 -10.58 -8.53 7.94
CA ALA A 34 -10.58 -7.86 6.64
C ALA A 34 -11.04 -8.80 5.51
N ILE A 35 -10.68 -10.09 5.55
CA ILE A 35 -11.15 -11.13 4.62
C ILE A 35 -12.67 -11.26 4.71
N ASP A 36 -13.20 -11.41 5.93
CA ASP A 36 -14.62 -11.57 6.21
C ASP A 36 -15.43 -10.33 5.84
N ALA A 37 -14.82 -9.14 5.93
CA ALA A 37 -15.40 -7.89 5.46
C ALA A 37 -15.44 -7.76 3.93
N GLY A 38 -14.87 -8.71 3.19
CA GLY A 38 -14.97 -8.79 1.73
C GLY A 38 -13.81 -8.17 0.96
N ALA A 39 -12.66 -7.95 1.56
CA ALA A 39 -11.48 -7.46 0.84
C ALA A 39 -11.12 -8.35 -0.36
N GLY A 40 -10.69 -7.75 -1.47
CA GLY A 40 -10.14 -8.45 -2.64
C GLY A 40 -8.77 -9.07 -2.35
N ALA A 41 -7.97 -8.39 -1.54
CA ALA A 41 -6.75 -8.92 -0.94
C ALA A 41 -6.49 -8.29 0.43
N VAL A 42 -5.71 -8.98 1.26
CA VAL A 42 -5.21 -8.48 2.54
C VAL A 42 -3.69 -8.49 2.54
N MET A 43 -3.09 -7.52 3.23
CA MET A 43 -1.64 -7.44 3.35
C MET A 43 -1.24 -7.58 4.79
N THR A 44 -0.24 -8.43 5.07
CA THR A 44 0.31 -8.54 6.42
C THR A 44 0.94 -7.22 6.86
N GLU A 45 1.00 -6.96 8.15
CA GLU A 45 1.95 -5.97 8.65
C GLU A 45 3.35 -6.37 8.18
N THR A 46 4.24 -5.39 7.96
CA THR A 46 5.52 -5.64 7.30
C THR A 46 6.43 -6.58 8.10
N ILE A 47 6.68 -7.74 7.54
CA ILE A 47 7.49 -8.83 8.09
C ILE A 47 8.97 -8.55 7.85
N SER A 48 9.78 -8.68 8.86
CA SER A 48 11.24 -8.57 8.78
C SER A 48 11.92 -9.65 9.61
N GLN A 49 13.19 -9.90 9.35
CA GLN A 49 13.98 -10.82 10.18
C GLN A 49 14.23 -10.23 11.57
N GLU A 50 14.39 -8.92 11.63
CA GLU A 50 14.57 -8.18 12.87
C GLU A 50 13.19 -7.77 13.43
N VAL A 51 12.96 -8.07 14.72
CA VAL A 51 11.71 -7.75 15.41
C VAL A 51 11.82 -6.38 16.07
N TYR A 52 10.81 -5.54 15.84
CA TYR A 52 10.72 -4.19 16.38
C TYR A 52 9.64 -4.12 17.46
N PRO A 53 9.99 -3.81 18.73
CA PRO A 53 8.99 -3.70 19.80
C PRO A 53 8.05 -2.53 19.52
N ARG A 54 6.77 -2.73 19.80
CA ARG A 54 5.75 -1.66 19.69
C ARG A 54 5.86 -0.69 20.86
N LEU A 55 5.66 0.58 20.57
CA LEU A 55 5.41 1.58 21.60
C LEU A 55 4.00 1.34 22.21
N PRO A 56 3.78 1.74 23.49
CA PRO A 56 2.46 1.59 24.14
C PRO A 56 1.32 2.26 23.38
N GLN A 57 1.60 3.42 22.77
CA GLN A 57 0.68 4.11 21.85
C GLN A 57 1.32 4.17 20.47
N THR A 58 0.63 3.63 19.49
CA THR A 58 1.13 3.51 18.11
C THR A 58 0.46 4.47 17.15
N CYS A 59 -0.70 5.03 17.49
CA CYS A 59 -1.44 5.96 16.64
C CYS A 59 -1.82 7.23 17.40
N TYR A 60 -1.67 8.38 16.75
CA TYR A 60 -2.04 9.70 17.23
C TYR A 60 -2.95 10.34 16.19
N HIS A 61 -3.98 11.07 16.63
CA HIS A 61 -4.98 11.66 15.77
C HIS A 61 -5.02 13.17 15.94
N GLU A 62 -5.14 13.91 14.84
CA GLU A 62 -5.35 15.35 14.82
C GLU A 62 -6.19 15.74 13.60
N GLY A 63 -7.47 16.09 13.82
CA GLY A 63 -8.41 16.31 12.73
C GLY A 63 -8.54 15.04 11.84
N GLY A 64 -8.40 15.18 10.52
CA GLY A 64 -8.37 14.06 9.58
C GLY A 64 -6.99 13.39 9.43
N ALA A 65 -6.00 13.82 10.22
CA ALA A 65 -4.65 13.27 10.21
C ALA A 65 -4.51 12.10 11.17
N VAL A 66 -3.74 11.10 10.75
CA VAL A 66 -3.30 9.98 11.60
C VAL A 66 -1.79 9.89 11.51
N PHE A 67 -1.13 9.79 12.66
CA PHE A 67 0.32 9.61 12.75
C PHE A 67 0.59 8.25 13.37
N SER A 68 1.25 7.36 12.64
CA SER A 68 1.65 6.04 13.14
C SER A 68 3.11 6.07 13.61
N THR A 69 3.34 5.55 14.80
CA THR A 69 4.69 5.27 15.34
C THR A 69 5.05 3.78 15.29
N SER A 70 4.20 2.96 14.66
CA SER A 70 4.56 1.57 14.34
C SER A 70 5.58 1.56 13.22
N LEU A 71 6.67 0.82 13.42
CA LEU A 71 7.71 0.70 12.41
C LEU A 71 7.43 -0.50 11.49
N TYR A 72 7.45 -1.69 12.05
CA TYR A 72 7.19 -2.96 11.37
C TYR A 72 6.51 -3.93 12.33
N SER A 73 6.27 -5.16 11.90
CA SER A 73 5.72 -6.19 12.78
C SER A 73 6.60 -6.46 13.99
N ASN A 74 5.95 -6.72 15.12
CA ASN A 74 6.60 -7.20 16.35
C ASN A 74 6.59 -8.72 16.49
N LEU A 75 6.18 -9.45 15.44
CA LEU A 75 6.20 -10.90 15.37
C LEU A 75 7.46 -11.41 14.67
N THR A 76 7.99 -12.54 15.14
CA THR A 76 9.07 -13.25 14.46
C THR A 76 8.55 -13.95 13.18
N LEU A 77 9.46 -14.44 12.34
CA LEU A 77 9.07 -15.22 11.15
C LEU A 77 8.30 -16.49 11.51
N GLU A 78 8.67 -17.15 12.61
CA GLU A 78 7.98 -18.35 13.11
C GLU A 78 6.57 -18.03 13.61
N GLN A 79 6.42 -16.92 14.33
CA GLN A 79 5.09 -16.46 14.75
C GLN A 79 4.20 -16.06 13.55
N TRP A 80 4.78 -15.46 12.50
CA TRP A 80 4.02 -15.18 11.27
C TRP A 80 3.59 -16.46 10.55
N GLU A 81 4.42 -17.51 10.55
CA GLU A 81 4.04 -18.84 10.03
C GLU A 81 2.79 -19.36 10.77
N GLU A 82 2.78 -19.32 12.10
CA GLU A 82 1.63 -19.70 12.93
C GLU A 82 0.39 -18.80 12.70
N GLU A 83 0.58 -17.51 12.47
CA GLU A 83 -0.54 -16.59 12.20
C GLU A 83 -1.17 -16.86 10.83
N LEU A 84 -0.36 -17.06 9.78
CA LEU A 84 -0.87 -17.29 8.43
C LEU A 84 -1.54 -18.67 8.28
N GLU A 85 -1.10 -19.68 9.03
CA GLU A 85 -1.75 -21.00 9.09
C GLU A 85 -3.19 -20.98 9.63
N LYS A 86 -3.54 -19.96 10.44
CA LYS A 86 -4.89 -19.78 11.00
C LYS A 86 -5.88 -19.18 10.00
N LEU A 87 -5.41 -18.66 8.89
CA LEU A 87 -6.26 -17.93 7.94
C LEU A 87 -7.12 -18.87 7.09
N HIS A 88 -8.33 -18.41 6.79
CA HIS A 88 -9.26 -19.03 5.85
C HIS A 88 -9.59 -18.02 4.75
N PRO A 89 -8.66 -17.75 3.80
CA PRO A 89 -8.78 -16.65 2.85
C PRO A 89 -9.86 -16.83 1.79
N GLY A 90 -10.29 -18.07 1.48
CA GLY A 90 -11.26 -18.33 0.42
C GLY A 90 -10.76 -17.79 -0.92
N ASP A 91 -11.49 -16.86 -1.51
CA ASP A 91 -11.16 -16.16 -2.76
C ASP A 91 -10.35 -14.86 -2.56
N CYS A 92 -10.13 -14.46 -1.31
CA CYS A 92 -9.30 -13.30 -0.97
C CYS A 92 -7.80 -13.64 -1.11
N LYS A 93 -7.01 -12.75 -1.69
CA LYS A 93 -5.57 -12.97 -1.81
C LYS A 93 -4.82 -12.48 -0.57
N VAL A 94 -3.77 -13.22 -0.19
CA VAL A 94 -2.89 -12.86 0.93
C VAL A 94 -1.56 -12.37 0.39
N ILE A 95 -1.24 -11.11 0.62
CA ILE A 95 -0.01 -10.47 0.17
C ILE A 95 0.91 -10.27 1.39
N ALA A 96 2.08 -10.87 1.38
CA ALA A 96 3.05 -10.64 2.44
C ALA A 96 3.81 -9.33 2.21
N SER A 97 3.64 -8.37 3.10
CA SER A 97 4.49 -7.18 3.15
C SER A 97 5.79 -7.56 3.83
N ILE A 98 6.93 -7.33 3.15
CA ILE A 98 8.24 -7.78 3.58
C ILE A 98 9.30 -6.69 3.51
N ARG A 99 10.29 -6.80 4.38
CA ARG A 99 11.46 -5.93 4.45
C ARG A 99 12.73 -6.72 4.71
N GLY A 100 13.86 -6.20 4.25
CA GLY A 100 15.21 -6.63 4.60
C GLY A 100 16.20 -5.51 4.34
N ALA A 101 17.25 -5.42 5.14
CA ALA A 101 18.30 -4.40 5.01
C ALA A 101 19.30 -4.72 3.89
N THR A 102 19.42 -6.00 3.52
CA THR A 102 20.33 -6.46 2.46
C THR A 102 19.59 -7.33 1.44
N PRO A 103 20.12 -7.47 0.20
CA PRO A 103 19.52 -8.35 -0.80
C PRO A 103 19.38 -9.81 -0.33
N SER A 104 20.32 -10.31 0.45
CA SER A 104 20.30 -11.67 0.98
C SER A 104 19.25 -11.88 2.04
N GLU A 105 19.12 -10.94 2.98
CA GLU A 105 18.09 -10.93 4.01
C GLU A 105 16.70 -10.85 3.38
N LEU A 106 16.50 -9.90 2.48
CA LEU A 106 15.23 -9.71 1.80
C LEU A 106 14.81 -10.96 1.02
N ALA A 107 15.73 -11.57 0.29
CA ALA A 107 15.48 -12.82 -0.42
C ALA A 107 15.18 -14.00 0.53
N TYR A 108 15.74 -14.02 1.74
CA TYR A 108 15.42 -15.00 2.76
C TYR A 108 14.00 -14.81 3.30
N VAL A 109 13.63 -13.59 3.67
CA VAL A 109 12.27 -13.26 4.13
C VAL A 109 11.24 -13.56 3.03
N ALA A 110 11.53 -13.20 1.78
CA ALA A 110 10.66 -13.50 0.64
C ALA A 110 10.37 -15.00 0.48
N ARG A 111 11.42 -15.85 0.60
CA ARG A 111 11.24 -17.31 0.53
C ARG A 111 10.45 -17.87 1.72
N LYS A 112 10.59 -17.27 2.89
CA LYS A 112 9.77 -17.63 4.05
C LYS A 112 8.29 -17.29 3.77
N ALA A 113 8.00 -16.07 3.30
CA ALA A 113 6.64 -15.65 2.95
C ALA A 113 6.00 -16.54 1.87
N GLU A 114 6.75 -16.93 0.83
CA GLU A 114 6.29 -17.90 -0.18
C GLU A 114 5.90 -19.26 0.44
N ARG A 115 6.71 -19.77 1.37
CA ARG A 115 6.44 -21.05 2.07
C ARG A 115 5.25 -20.96 3.03
N MET A 116 5.01 -19.78 3.60
CA MET A 116 3.84 -19.50 4.45
C MET A 116 2.54 -19.39 3.64
N GLY A 117 2.60 -19.54 2.29
CA GLY A 117 1.43 -19.55 1.42
C GLY A 117 0.95 -18.18 0.96
N ALA A 118 1.78 -17.14 1.00
CA ALA A 118 1.44 -15.86 0.40
C ALA A 118 1.20 -15.99 -1.12
N ASP A 119 0.20 -15.27 -1.66
CA ASP A 119 -0.10 -15.22 -3.10
C ASP A 119 0.81 -14.22 -3.83
N ALA A 120 1.30 -13.19 -3.15
CA ALA A 120 2.19 -12.16 -3.70
C ALA A 120 3.03 -11.51 -2.59
N LEU A 121 4.03 -10.72 -3.00
CA LEU A 121 4.90 -9.95 -2.12
C LEU A 121 4.73 -8.45 -2.32
N HIS A 122 4.86 -7.72 -1.23
CA HIS A 122 4.96 -6.27 -1.20
C HIS A 122 6.28 -5.87 -0.55
N LEU A 123 7.14 -5.13 -1.25
CA LEU A 123 8.37 -4.58 -0.69
C LEU A 123 8.10 -3.24 -0.02
N ASP A 124 8.22 -3.23 1.30
CA ASP A 124 8.12 -2.04 2.13
C ASP A 124 9.51 -1.70 2.69
N LEU A 125 10.31 -1.01 1.89
CA LEU A 125 11.72 -0.77 2.17
C LEU A 125 11.99 0.52 2.91
N TYR A 126 11.02 1.41 2.98
CA TYR A 126 11.13 2.72 3.60
C TYR A 126 10.10 2.88 4.71
N ALA A 127 10.55 3.34 5.85
CA ALA A 127 9.66 3.87 6.87
C ALA A 127 10.09 5.32 7.20
N PRO A 128 9.15 6.26 7.37
CA PRO A 128 9.46 7.65 7.70
C PRO A 128 9.98 7.80 9.13
N ILE A 129 10.01 6.72 9.90
CA ILE A 129 10.47 6.65 11.30
C ILE A 129 11.54 5.58 11.44
N GLY A 130 12.33 5.64 12.51
CA GLY A 130 13.40 4.67 12.76
C GLY A 130 14.60 4.84 11.81
N PRO A 131 15.41 3.79 11.67
CA PRO A 131 16.56 3.83 10.76
C PRO A 131 16.07 3.92 9.32
N VAL A 132 16.30 5.05 8.69
CA VAL A 132 15.84 5.33 7.34
C VAL A 132 16.85 4.78 6.35
N LEU A 133 16.40 3.89 5.47
CA LEU A 133 17.16 3.46 4.30
C LEU A 133 17.02 4.50 3.16
N ALA A 134 17.24 5.79 3.48
CA ALA A 134 17.06 6.89 2.54
C ALA A 134 17.92 6.72 1.28
N GLU A 135 19.06 6.07 1.39
CA GLU A 135 19.97 5.81 0.29
C GLU A 135 19.35 4.92 -0.79
N LEU A 136 18.45 4.00 -0.43
CA LEU A 136 17.79 3.12 -1.41
C LEU A 136 16.99 3.90 -2.44
N TYR A 137 16.39 4.99 -2.02
CA TYR A 137 15.55 5.83 -2.89
C TYR A 137 16.32 6.96 -3.58
N THR A 138 17.63 7.04 -3.39
CA THR A 138 18.51 7.95 -4.12
C THR A 138 19.14 7.28 -5.35
N SER A 139 19.21 5.94 -5.38
CA SER A 139 19.81 5.18 -6.46
C SER A 139 18.86 4.13 -7.03
N PRO A 140 18.47 4.25 -8.32
CA PRO A 140 17.68 3.23 -9.00
C PRO A 140 18.34 1.84 -8.99
N ASP A 141 19.67 1.78 -9.04
CA ASP A 141 20.42 0.52 -9.08
C ASP A 141 20.32 -0.25 -7.75
N LEU A 142 20.29 0.44 -6.62
CA LEU A 142 20.17 -0.19 -5.31
C LEU A 142 18.82 -0.89 -5.14
N ILE A 143 17.72 -0.21 -5.49
CA ILE A 143 16.40 -0.82 -5.39
C ILE A 143 16.20 -1.92 -6.43
N ALA A 144 16.74 -1.76 -7.63
CA ALA A 144 16.72 -2.79 -8.67
C ALA A 144 17.47 -4.05 -8.23
N ALA A 145 18.59 -3.90 -7.51
CA ALA A 145 19.33 -5.03 -6.95
C ALA A 145 18.50 -5.82 -5.91
N LEU A 146 17.75 -5.12 -5.06
CA LEU A 146 16.83 -5.74 -4.08
C LEU A 146 15.70 -6.51 -4.78
N VAL A 147 15.03 -5.87 -5.73
CA VAL A 147 13.96 -6.50 -6.53
C VAL A 147 14.50 -7.75 -7.25
N SER A 148 15.62 -7.64 -7.93
CA SER A 148 16.25 -8.75 -8.65
C SER A 148 16.66 -9.89 -7.71
N ALA A 149 17.11 -9.58 -6.49
CA ALA A 149 17.47 -10.60 -5.49
C ALA A 149 16.26 -11.42 -5.05
N VAL A 150 15.10 -10.77 -4.86
CA VAL A 150 13.83 -11.43 -4.55
C VAL A 150 13.38 -12.29 -5.74
N LYS A 151 13.24 -11.68 -6.92
CA LYS A 151 12.73 -12.34 -8.14
C LYS A 151 13.56 -13.55 -8.59
N LYS A 152 14.83 -13.60 -8.24
CA LYS A 152 15.70 -14.78 -8.47
C LYS A 152 15.41 -15.95 -7.51
N LYS A 153 14.70 -15.73 -6.41
CA LYS A 153 14.54 -16.71 -5.33
C LYS A 153 13.12 -17.18 -5.12
N VAL A 154 12.13 -16.44 -5.58
CA VAL A 154 10.70 -16.75 -5.46
C VAL A 154 9.99 -16.56 -6.79
N SER A 155 8.89 -17.29 -6.96
CA SER A 155 8.04 -17.22 -8.14
C SER A 155 6.89 -16.23 -7.99
N LEU A 156 6.65 -15.74 -6.78
CA LEU A 156 5.53 -14.86 -6.47
C LEU A 156 5.60 -13.52 -7.21
N PRO A 157 4.44 -12.95 -7.60
CA PRO A 157 4.36 -11.56 -8.02
C PRO A 157 4.87 -10.63 -6.93
N LEU A 158 5.50 -9.53 -7.36
CA LEU A 158 6.18 -8.59 -6.48
C LEU A 158 5.81 -7.16 -6.81
N MET A 159 5.19 -6.44 -5.87
CA MET A 159 5.07 -4.99 -5.95
C MET A 159 6.05 -4.27 -5.05
N VAL A 160 6.43 -3.05 -5.44
CA VAL A 160 7.36 -2.21 -4.71
C VAL A 160 6.66 -0.93 -4.26
N ARG A 161 6.73 -0.63 -2.97
CA ARG A 161 6.19 0.62 -2.42
C ARG A 161 7.15 1.77 -2.66
N LEU A 162 6.62 2.86 -3.19
CA LEU A 162 7.38 4.07 -3.48
C LEU A 162 6.84 5.26 -2.67
N PRO A 163 7.72 6.12 -2.16
CA PRO A 163 7.33 7.42 -1.66
C PRO A 163 6.82 8.31 -2.81
N HIS A 164 5.92 9.22 -2.50
CA HIS A 164 5.24 10.08 -3.48
C HIS A 164 6.18 10.83 -4.42
N TYR A 165 7.34 11.29 -3.93
CA TYR A 165 8.31 12.08 -4.70
C TYR A 165 9.08 11.29 -5.77
N LEU A 166 8.92 9.97 -5.84
CA LEU A 166 9.49 9.13 -6.90
C LEU A 166 8.51 8.79 -8.02
N ALA A 167 7.25 9.18 -7.89
CA ALA A 167 6.21 8.85 -8.87
C ALA A 167 6.51 9.39 -10.29
N ASP A 168 7.23 10.52 -10.39
CA ASP A 168 7.66 11.13 -11.66
C ASP A 168 9.06 10.69 -12.11
N ASN A 169 9.78 9.89 -11.33
CA ASN A 169 11.15 9.53 -11.63
C ASN A 169 11.23 8.36 -12.63
N LYS A 170 11.20 8.68 -13.94
CA LYS A 170 11.24 7.70 -15.04
C LYS A 170 12.43 6.75 -14.97
N LYS A 171 13.59 7.20 -14.47
CA LYS A 171 14.77 6.30 -14.35
C LYS A 171 14.53 5.25 -13.28
N PHE A 172 13.92 5.65 -12.17
CA PHE A 172 13.57 4.77 -11.07
C PHE A 172 12.52 3.74 -11.50
N LEU A 173 11.47 4.20 -12.16
CA LEU A 173 10.39 3.34 -12.65
C LEU A 173 10.89 2.30 -13.65
N ARG A 174 11.72 2.71 -14.61
CA ARG A 174 12.36 1.79 -15.58
C ARG A 174 13.29 0.77 -14.90
N ALA A 175 14.01 1.17 -13.86
CA ALA A 175 14.87 0.26 -13.11
C ALA A 175 14.04 -0.83 -12.40
N LEU A 176 12.88 -0.49 -11.83
CA LEU A 176 11.95 -1.45 -11.23
C LEU A 176 11.38 -2.42 -12.27
N GLU A 177 10.91 -1.91 -13.41
CA GLU A 177 10.40 -2.72 -14.52
C GLU A 177 11.47 -3.71 -15.03
N THR A 178 12.68 -3.22 -15.26
CA THR A 178 13.82 -4.04 -15.72
C THR A 178 14.25 -5.09 -14.69
N ALA A 179 14.15 -4.76 -13.40
CA ALA A 179 14.47 -5.69 -12.32
C ALA A 179 13.40 -6.78 -12.10
N GLY A 180 12.24 -6.65 -12.74
CA GLY A 180 11.16 -7.64 -12.73
C GLY A 180 10.11 -7.39 -11.65
N ALA A 181 9.91 -6.14 -11.21
CA ALA A 181 8.73 -5.79 -10.43
C ALA A 181 7.46 -6.02 -11.25
N ASP A 182 6.41 -6.54 -10.62
CA ASP A 182 5.12 -6.84 -11.25
C ASP A 182 4.06 -5.76 -10.95
N GLY A 183 4.34 -4.87 -10.01
CA GLY A 183 3.45 -3.76 -9.62
C GLY A 183 4.15 -2.69 -8.80
N ILE A 184 3.49 -1.55 -8.66
CA ILE A 184 3.94 -0.43 -7.81
C ILE A 184 2.85 -0.10 -6.81
N CYS A 185 3.25 0.13 -5.56
CA CYS A 185 2.38 0.68 -4.52
C CYS A 185 2.79 2.13 -4.20
N THR A 186 1.84 3.03 -4.05
CA THR A 186 2.03 4.42 -3.65
C THR A 186 0.86 4.89 -2.78
N ILE A 187 1.07 5.73 -1.79
CA ILE A 187 2.30 6.37 -1.31
C ILE A 187 2.76 5.70 0.00
N GLU A 188 4.04 5.91 0.33
CA GLU A 188 4.49 5.70 1.71
C GLU A 188 4.00 6.84 2.59
N SER A 189 3.77 6.55 3.89
CA SER A 189 3.43 7.60 4.86
C SER A 189 4.51 8.68 4.92
N ILE A 190 4.11 9.92 5.18
CA ILE A 190 5.00 11.07 5.18
C ILE A 190 5.52 11.29 6.61
N ARG A 191 6.80 11.56 6.78
CA ARG A 191 7.36 11.87 8.10
C ARG A 191 6.74 13.15 8.67
N GLY A 192 6.16 13.05 9.87
CA GLY A 192 5.52 14.18 10.52
C GLY A 192 5.56 14.10 12.03
N ILE A 193 5.02 15.15 12.65
CA ILE A 193 4.78 15.26 14.09
C ILE A 193 3.40 15.89 14.29
N SER A 194 2.59 15.37 15.21
CA SER A 194 1.19 15.80 15.40
C SER A 194 1.04 17.22 15.95
N GLY A 195 2.03 17.72 16.62
CA GLY A 195 1.99 19.07 17.19
C GLY A 195 2.80 19.22 18.48
N VAL A 196 2.68 20.38 19.10
CA VAL A 196 3.38 20.74 20.33
C VAL A 196 2.38 21.35 21.33
N ASP A 197 2.38 20.86 22.57
CA ASP A 197 1.79 21.58 23.68
C ASP A 197 2.60 22.85 23.93
N ILE A 198 2.05 23.97 23.48
CA ILE A 198 2.74 25.27 23.53
C ILE A 198 2.88 25.83 24.95
N VAL A 199 2.08 25.35 25.89
CA VAL A 199 2.15 25.79 27.29
C VAL A 199 3.31 25.10 28.01
N ASN A 200 3.47 23.80 27.78
CA ASN A 200 4.50 23.00 28.43
C ASN A 200 5.74 22.77 27.56
N ALA A 201 5.77 23.32 26.32
CA ALA A 201 6.83 23.16 25.33
C ALA A 201 7.19 21.67 25.08
N ARG A 202 6.18 20.79 24.96
CA ARG A 202 6.36 19.36 24.77
C ARG A 202 5.70 18.86 23.49
N PRO A 203 6.37 18.05 22.67
CA PRO A 203 5.71 17.39 21.55
C PRO A 203 4.53 16.51 22.04
N LEU A 204 3.45 16.49 21.24
CA LEU A 204 2.28 15.66 21.53
C LEU A 204 2.50 14.18 21.27
N MET A 205 3.61 13.83 20.63
CA MET A 205 4.04 12.45 20.41
C MET A 205 5.54 12.29 20.74
N PRO A 206 5.97 11.09 21.18
CA PRO A 206 7.33 10.89 21.70
C PRO A 206 8.42 10.88 20.64
N THR A 207 8.05 10.72 19.36
CA THR A 207 8.94 10.64 18.22
C THR A 207 8.22 11.11 16.97
N HIS A 208 8.92 11.17 15.83
CA HIS A 208 8.27 11.34 14.54
C HIS A 208 7.38 10.14 14.24
N GLY A 209 6.30 10.38 13.50
CA GLY A 209 5.38 9.34 13.00
C GLY A 209 5.24 9.38 11.50
N GLY A 210 4.69 8.30 10.95
CA GLY A 210 4.21 8.26 9.59
C GLY A 210 2.86 8.99 9.48
N TYR A 211 2.86 10.18 8.91
CA TYR A 211 1.65 10.98 8.64
C TYR A 211 0.83 10.34 7.52
N THR A 212 -0.42 10.07 7.80
CA THR A 212 -1.41 9.48 6.91
C THR A 212 -2.81 10.01 7.27
N GLY A 213 -3.88 9.36 6.82
CA GLY A 213 -5.26 9.82 6.99
C GLY A 213 -5.75 10.55 5.75
N THR A 214 -6.98 11.07 5.78
CA THR A 214 -7.65 11.66 4.61
C THR A 214 -6.91 12.86 4.03
N ASN A 215 -6.15 13.56 4.85
CA ASN A 215 -5.41 14.78 4.46
C ASN A 215 -4.29 14.52 3.44
N VAL A 216 -3.77 13.28 3.32
CA VAL A 216 -2.71 12.97 2.33
C VAL A 216 -3.28 12.57 0.97
N ARG A 217 -4.61 12.38 0.83
CA ARG A 217 -5.24 11.95 -0.42
C ARG A 217 -4.85 12.79 -1.64
N PRO A 218 -4.82 14.14 -1.60
CA PRO A 218 -4.41 14.92 -2.77
C PRO A 218 -3.00 14.60 -3.26
N ILE A 219 -2.08 14.29 -2.35
CA ILE A 219 -0.70 13.87 -2.68
C ILE A 219 -0.73 12.49 -3.34
N THR A 220 -1.54 11.58 -2.81
CA THR A 220 -1.72 10.24 -3.36
C THR A 220 -2.31 10.27 -4.76
N LEU A 221 -3.35 11.08 -5.00
CA LEU A 221 -3.97 11.22 -6.32
C LEU A 221 -2.96 11.74 -7.36
N SER A 222 -2.15 12.72 -7.00
CA SER A 222 -1.06 13.22 -7.84
C SER A 222 -0.04 12.12 -8.17
N ALA A 223 0.38 11.34 -7.17
CA ALA A 223 1.33 10.25 -7.37
C ALA A 223 0.75 9.12 -8.26
N ILE A 224 -0.54 8.77 -8.10
CA ILE A 224 -1.21 7.78 -8.96
C ILE A 224 -1.19 8.25 -10.42
N ALA A 225 -1.60 9.50 -10.68
CA ALA A 225 -1.62 10.05 -12.03
C ALA A 225 -0.22 10.03 -12.67
N ALA A 226 0.80 10.45 -11.93
CA ALA A 226 2.18 10.45 -12.39
C ALA A 226 2.69 9.02 -12.70
N LEU A 227 2.45 8.05 -11.83
CA LEU A 227 2.82 6.65 -12.06
C LEU A 227 2.12 6.08 -13.29
N SER A 228 0.81 6.32 -13.43
CA SER A 228 0.01 5.82 -14.55
C SER A 228 0.45 6.39 -15.90
N GLN A 229 1.02 7.60 -15.91
CA GLN A 229 1.56 8.23 -17.11
C GLN A 229 3.01 7.84 -17.43
N ASN A 230 3.78 7.35 -16.44
CA ASN A 230 5.22 7.14 -16.56
C ASN A 230 5.66 5.67 -16.43
N SER A 231 4.77 4.74 -16.10
CA SER A 231 5.05 3.30 -15.97
C SER A 231 3.93 2.46 -16.55
N ASN A 232 4.28 1.26 -17.01
CA ASN A 232 3.31 0.24 -17.45
C ASN A 232 2.92 -0.73 -16.32
N LEU A 233 3.55 -0.63 -15.16
CA LEU A 233 3.22 -1.47 -14.01
C LEU A 233 1.86 -1.10 -13.42
N PRO A 234 1.02 -2.08 -13.03
CA PRO A 234 -0.22 -1.80 -12.35
C PRO A 234 0.03 -1.11 -11.01
N VAL A 235 -0.81 -0.14 -10.67
CA VAL A 235 -0.65 0.69 -9.48
C VAL A 235 -1.64 0.26 -8.41
N ALA A 236 -1.12 -0.05 -7.21
CA ALA A 236 -1.90 -0.17 -5.98
C ALA A 236 -1.80 1.15 -5.21
N ALA A 237 -2.93 1.81 -5.00
CA ALA A 237 -2.96 3.11 -4.32
C ALA A 237 -3.21 2.96 -2.83
N THR A 238 -2.46 3.67 -1.99
CA THR A 238 -2.72 3.80 -0.55
C THR A 238 -2.43 5.22 -0.08
N GLY A 239 -3.20 5.70 0.88
CA GLY A 239 -3.04 7.02 1.48
C GLY A 239 -4.27 7.91 1.33
N GLY A 240 -5.09 7.95 2.37
CA GLY A 240 -6.23 8.86 2.49
C GLY A 240 -7.55 8.37 1.92
N PHE A 241 -7.70 7.07 1.71
CA PHE A 241 -8.93 6.46 1.22
C PHE A 241 -9.77 5.92 2.38
N ASP A 242 -11.03 6.39 2.48
CA ASP A 242 -11.99 6.04 3.52
C ASP A 242 -13.44 5.98 3.04
N ALA A 243 -13.67 6.09 1.72
CA ALA A 243 -14.99 6.03 1.10
C ALA A 243 -14.90 5.50 -0.33
N ALA A 244 -16.02 4.98 -0.86
CA ALA A 244 -16.09 4.47 -2.22
C ALA A 244 -15.78 5.53 -3.28
N GLU A 245 -16.22 6.76 -3.07
CA GLU A 245 -15.95 7.90 -3.96
C GLU A 245 -14.44 8.15 -4.10
N ASN A 246 -13.70 8.03 -3.01
CA ASN A 246 -12.24 8.19 -3.02
C ASN A 246 -11.54 7.06 -3.77
N VAL A 247 -12.10 5.84 -3.70
CA VAL A 247 -11.61 4.70 -4.48
C VAL A 247 -11.84 4.93 -5.97
N ILE A 248 -13.01 5.47 -6.35
CA ILE A 248 -13.34 5.81 -7.74
C ILE A 248 -12.35 6.86 -8.27
N GLU A 249 -12.11 7.95 -7.53
CA GLU A 249 -11.10 8.97 -7.89
C GLU A 249 -9.74 8.35 -8.21
N ALA A 250 -9.28 7.42 -7.36
CA ALA A 250 -8.00 6.76 -7.56
C ALA A 250 -7.98 5.90 -8.84
N ILE A 251 -9.06 5.15 -9.10
CA ILE A 251 -9.18 4.30 -10.28
C ILE A 251 -9.27 5.16 -11.55
N GLU A 252 -10.02 6.25 -11.54
CA GLU A 252 -10.10 7.18 -12.66
C GLU A 252 -8.77 7.85 -13.00
N LEU A 253 -7.86 7.97 -12.01
CA LEU A 253 -6.47 8.42 -12.20
C LEU A 253 -5.49 7.28 -12.51
N GLY A 254 -5.97 6.04 -12.67
CA GLY A 254 -5.22 4.92 -13.20
C GLY A 254 -4.80 3.85 -12.18
N ALA A 255 -5.20 3.97 -10.91
CA ALA A 255 -4.99 2.89 -9.97
C ALA A 255 -5.75 1.61 -10.42
N THR A 256 -5.12 0.46 -10.22
CA THR A 256 -5.74 -0.85 -10.46
C THR A 256 -6.45 -1.36 -9.20
N THR A 257 -5.86 -1.09 -8.05
CA THR A 257 -6.38 -1.45 -6.72
C THR A 257 -6.18 -0.30 -5.74
N VAL A 258 -7.01 -0.25 -4.70
CA VAL A 258 -6.94 0.77 -3.67
C VAL A 258 -6.94 0.10 -2.30
N MET A 259 -6.00 0.52 -1.46
CA MET A 259 -5.78 -0.04 -0.13
C MET A 259 -6.32 0.90 0.95
N LEU A 260 -7.18 0.37 1.80
CA LEU A 260 -7.64 1.03 3.01
C LEU A 260 -6.64 0.77 4.14
N GLY A 261 -6.08 1.81 4.73
CA GLY A 261 -5.09 1.74 5.80
C GLY A 261 -5.66 2.27 7.12
N SER A 262 -5.33 3.51 7.48
CA SER A 262 -5.79 4.14 8.74
C SER A 262 -7.31 4.17 8.93
N ALA A 263 -8.08 4.06 7.86
CA ALA A 263 -9.54 3.91 7.92
C ALA A 263 -9.98 2.64 8.67
N LEU A 264 -9.15 1.58 8.66
CA LEU A 264 -9.39 0.33 9.37
C LEU A 264 -9.28 0.45 10.90
N LEU A 265 -8.72 1.55 11.42
CA LEU A 265 -8.75 1.87 12.86
C LEU A 265 -10.18 2.05 13.39
N GLY A 266 -11.11 2.45 12.53
CA GLY A 266 -12.55 2.54 12.83
C GLY A 266 -13.29 1.21 12.72
N GLY A 267 -12.63 0.13 12.30
CA GLY A 267 -13.19 -1.20 12.09
C GLY A 267 -13.25 -1.61 10.62
N TYR A 268 -13.36 -2.91 10.37
CA TYR A 268 -13.28 -3.50 9.03
C TYR A 268 -14.57 -3.36 8.21
N GLY A 269 -15.69 -2.99 8.83
CA GLY A 269 -16.97 -2.75 8.15
C GLY A 269 -16.89 -1.70 7.03
N ILE A 270 -15.89 -0.84 7.06
CA ILE A 270 -15.62 0.12 5.98
C ILE A 270 -15.28 -0.57 4.65
N ILE A 271 -14.65 -1.76 4.68
CA ILE A 271 -14.39 -2.56 3.47
C ILE A 271 -15.72 -2.98 2.83
N THR A 272 -16.61 -3.58 3.63
CA THR A 272 -17.94 -4.03 3.19
C THR A 272 -18.74 -2.87 2.58
N GLU A 273 -18.77 -1.74 3.29
CA GLU A 273 -19.49 -0.55 2.84
C GLU A 273 -18.90 0.03 1.55
N THR A 274 -17.56 0.09 1.46
CA THR A 274 -16.88 0.58 0.25
C THR A 274 -17.20 -0.30 -0.96
N VAL A 275 -17.08 -1.64 -0.82
CA VAL A 275 -17.37 -2.59 -1.91
C VAL A 275 -18.83 -2.47 -2.37
N ARG A 276 -19.78 -2.45 -1.43
CA ARG A 276 -21.21 -2.29 -1.72
C ARG A 276 -21.49 -0.96 -2.47
N ARG A 277 -20.94 0.15 -2.01
CA ARG A 277 -21.13 1.47 -2.64
C ARG A 277 -20.46 1.60 -4.00
N LEU A 278 -19.33 0.93 -4.22
CA LEU A 278 -18.72 0.86 -5.56
C LEU A 278 -19.67 0.18 -6.56
N GLU A 279 -20.28 -0.95 -6.18
CA GLU A 279 -21.22 -1.67 -7.02
C GLU A 279 -22.45 -0.79 -7.34
N GLU A 280 -23.05 -0.18 -6.33
CA GLU A 280 -24.18 0.71 -6.49
C GLU A 280 -23.85 1.93 -7.38
N TRP A 281 -22.66 2.49 -7.22
CA TRP A 281 -22.24 3.63 -8.03
C TRP A 281 -22.06 3.26 -9.50
N LEU A 282 -21.44 2.10 -9.78
CA LEU A 282 -21.27 1.60 -11.15
C LEU A 282 -22.63 1.38 -11.82
N GLU A 283 -23.55 0.71 -11.14
CA GLU A 283 -24.90 0.44 -11.66
C GLU A 283 -25.65 1.74 -11.94
N LYS A 284 -25.63 2.67 -11.00
CA LYS A 284 -26.29 3.98 -11.11
C LYS A 284 -25.77 4.81 -12.29
N ASN A 285 -24.47 4.69 -12.59
CA ASN A 285 -23.81 5.46 -13.66
C ASN A 285 -23.66 4.67 -14.97
N GLY A 286 -24.23 3.45 -15.06
CA GLY A 286 -24.28 2.66 -16.30
C GLY A 286 -22.96 1.96 -16.65
N TYR A 287 -22.07 1.76 -15.70
CA TYR A 287 -20.84 1.01 -15.90
C TYR A 287 -21.04 -0.48 -15.60
N GLY A 288 -20.73 -1.33 -16.56
CA GLY A 288 -20.80 -2.79 -16.39
C GLY A 288 -19.56 -3.41 -15.71
N ASP A 289 -18.43 -2.69 -15.69
CA ASP A 289 -17.11 -3.19 -15.20
C ASP A 289 -16.31 -2.04 -14.61
N ILE A 290 -15.72 -2.25 -13.43
CA ILE A 290 -14.87 -1.27 -12.73
C ILE A 290 -13.64 -0.88 -13.54
N GLY A 291 -13.12 -1.80 -14.36
CA GLY A 291 -11.96 -1.56 -15.22
C GLY A 291 -12.21 -0.50 -16.29
N ALA A 292 -13.47 -0.23 -16.65
CA ALA A 292 -13.82 0.82 -17.60
C ALA A 292 -13.52 2.25 -17.07
N LEU A 293 -13.41 2.41 -15.76
CA LEU A 293 -13.07 3.70 -15.13
C LEU A 293 -11.58 3.99 -15.15
N ARG A 294 -10.72 2.95 -15.27
CA ARG A 294 -9.29 3.10 -15.05
C ARG A 294 -8.64 4.06 -16.01
N GLY A 295 -8.09 5.14 -15.46
CA GLY A 295 -7.40 6.19 -16.20
C GLY A 295 -8.33 7.15 -16.96
N ALA A 296 -9.65 7.08 -16.79
CA ALA A 296 -10.62 7.90 -17.54
C ALA A 296 -10.41 9.41 -17.33
N ALA A 297 -9.93 9.82 -16.16
CA ALA A 297 -9.66 11.22 -15.83
C ALA A 297 -8.31 11.73 -16.39
N LEU A 298 -7.35 10.85 -16.71
CA LEU A 298 -6.01 11.24 -17.15
C LEU A 298 -6.01 12.07 -18.43
N GLN A 299 -6.93 11.84 -19.34
CA GLN A 299 -7.07 12.60 -20.60
C GLN A 299 -7.38 14.10 -20.39
N TYR A 300 -7.85 14.47 -19.22
CA TYR A 300 -8.17 15.86 -18.87
C TYR A 300 -7.08 16.53 -18.04
N LEU A 301 -6.08 15.77 -17.57
CA LEU A 301 -4.94 16.28 -16.82
C LEU A 301 -3.87 16.76 -17.80
N ARG A 302 -3.60 18.07 -17.80
CA ARG A 302 -2.62 18.71 -18.69
C ARG A 302 -1.36 19.11 -17.92
N SER A 303 -0.23 19.12 -18.61
CA SER A 303 0.99 19.72 -18.07
C SER A 303 0.87 21.24 -17.98
N TYR A 304 1.74 21.86 -17.18
CA TYR A 304 1.76 23.30 -17.03
C TYR A 304 2.08 24.01 -18.36
N GLU A 305 2.97 23.41 -19.18
CA GLU A 305 3.37 23.89 -20.50
C GLU A 305 2.17 23.90 -21.45
N GLU A 306 1.42 22.81 -21.51
CA GLU A 306 0.22 22.71 -22.38
C GLU A 306 -0.86 23.75 -22.04
N LEU A 307 -0.91 24.26 -20.80
CA LEU A 307 -1.86 25.31 -20.39
C LEU A 307 -1.42 26.71 -20.86
N HIS A 308 -0.16 26.89 -21.24
CA HIS A 308 0.44 28.19 -21.63
C HIS A 308 0.71 28.31 -23.13
N GLU A 309 0.49 27.26 -23.92
CA GLU A 309 0.62 27.26 -25.37
C GLU A 309 -0.59 27.85 -26.11
N ARG A 310 -1.30 28.82 -25.49
CA ARG A 310 -2.45 29.50 -26.12
C ARG A 310 -2.14 30.94 -26.48
#